data_e2b8bd9e4a52bf29a430a270c68b24ff
#
_entry.id   e2b8bd9e4a52bf29a430a270c68b24ff
#
_cell.length_a   1.000
_cell.length_b   1.000
_cell.length_c   1.000
_cell.angle_alpha   90.00
_cell.angle_beta   90.00
_cell.angle_gamma   90.00
#
_symmetry.space_group_name_H-M   'P 1'
#
loop_
_entity.id
_entity.type
_entity.pdbx_description
1 polymer ?
#
loop_
_entity_poly.entity_id
_entity_poly.type
_entity_poly.pdbx_seq_one_letter_code
_entity_poly.pdbx_strand_id
1 'polypeptide(L)'
;GLLTLPGVLNYFQDCSTFQSEDLGIGTTVLKEEKRAWILSYWQVILNRKPELGEKITIGTFATEFKGLFGNRNFYMKDADGKYLACANSVWAFINTETGRPTRPQQKDVQLYGVEEPLDIPYEGRKIRLPEETDDLEAFPVRKHHIDTNEHVNNCQYVQMALEFLPDDLQIAQLRVEYKKAAVLGDMIY
;
A
#
# COMPACT_ATOMS: atom_id res chain seq x y z
N GLY A 1 8.39 22.16 6.71
CA GLY A 1 8.75 20.81 6.26
C GLY A 1 7.70 20.27 5.29
N LEU A 2 8.11 19.33 4.49
CA LEU A 2 7.22 18.63 3.53
C LEU A 2 6.87 17.24 4.06
N LEU A 3 5.68 16.74 3.73
CA LEU A 3 5.30 15.36 3.99
C LEU A 3 6.23 14.42 3.23
N THR A 4 6.76 13.40 3.90
CA THR A 4 7.63 12.40 3.27
C THR A 4 6.84 11.40 2.43
N LEU A 5 7.48 10.73 1.47
CA LEU A 5 6.83 9.66 0.71
C LEU A 5 6.31 8.53 1.61
N PRO A 6 7.07 8.03 2.62
CA PRO A 6 6.52 7.10 3.61
C PRO A 6 5.28 7.64 4.33
N GLY A 7 5.24 8.94 4.63
CA GLY A 7 4.06 9.58 5.23
C GLY A 7 2.83 9.52 4.33
N VAL A 8 2.99 9.76 3.01
CA VAL A 8 1.89 9.61 2.04
C VAL A 8 1.35 8.17 2.02
N LEU A 9 2.26 7.17 2.01
CA LEU A 9 1.88 5.75 2.02
C LEU A 9 1.12 5.37 3.29
N ASN A 10 1.58 5.85 4.46
CA ASN A 10 0.89 5.60 5.74
C ASN A 10 -0.52 6.19 5.72
N TYR A 11 -0.70 7.44 5.28
CA TYR A 11 -2.04 8.01 5.13
C TYR A 11 -2.96 7.21 4.22
N PHE A 12 -2.45 6.68 3.11
CA PHE A 12 -3.24 5.84 2.22
C PHE A 12 -3.61 4.51 2.88
N GLN A 13 -2.68 3.83 3.56
CA GLN A 13 -2.96 2.60 4.29
C GLN A 13 -3.99 2.83 5.41
N ASP A 14 -3.82 3.87 6.22
CA ASP A 14 -4.75 4.22 7.29
C ASP A 14 -6.14 4.51 6.73
N CYS A 15 -6.24 5.27 5.62
CA CYS A 15 -7.50 5.57 4.96
C CYS A 15 -8.24 4.30 4.52
N SER A 16 -7.54 3.29 3.98
CA SER A 16 -8.14 2.01 3.60
C SER A 16 -8.58 1.17 4.81
N THR A 17 -7.83 1.23 5.90
CA THR A 17 -8.17 0.56 7.15
C THR A 17 -9.43 1.18 7.76
N PHE A 18 -9.48 2.50 7.86
CA PHE A 18 -10.66 3.21 8.38
C PHE A 18 -11.90 2.97 7.53
N GLN A 19 -11.80 2.98 6.21
CA GLN A 19 -12.92 2.62 5.36
C GLN A 19 -13.45 1.21 5.65
N SER A 20 -12.57 0.23 5.83
CA SER A 20 -12.98 -1.14 6.13
C SER A 20 -13.65 -1.24 7.51
N GLU A 21 -13.16 -0.50 8.51
CA GLU A 21 -13.79 -0.42 9.84
C GLU A 21 -15.18 0.24 9.76
N ASP A 22 -15.31 1.35 9.04
CA ASP A 22 -16.59 2.06 8.85
C ASP A 22 -17.64 1.19 8.14
N LEU A 23 -17.20 0.31 7.24
CA LEU A 23 -18.05 -0.66 6.53
C LEU A 23 -18.40 -1.91 7.37
N GLY A 24 -17.86 -2.04 8.59
CA GLY A 24 -18.07 -3.18 9.46
C GLY A 24 -17.39 -4.48 9.00
N ILE A 25 -16.39 -4.37 8.14
CA ILE A 25 -15.53 -5.47 7.63
C ILE A 25 -14.05 -5.17 7.88
N GLY A 26 -13.78 -4.52 9.01
CA GLY A 26 -12.43 -4.15 9.43
C GLY A 26 -11.59 -5.33 9.89
N THR A 27 -10.41 -5.00 10.38
CA THR A 27 -9.37 -5.98 10.72
C THR A 27 -9.81 -7.02 11.74
N THR A 28 -10.60 -6.63 12.74
CA THR A 28 -11.09 -7.56 13.77
C THR A 28 -12.04 -8.60 13.16
N VAL A 29 -13.01 -8.15 12.36
CA VAL A 29 -13.98 -9.06 11.70
C VAL A 29 -13.27 -10.02 10.75
N LEU A 30 -12.37 -9.50 9.92
CA LEU A 30 -11.61 -10.32 8.99
C LEU A 30 -10.72 -11.34 9.72
N LYS A 31 -10.13 -10.96 10.86
CA LYS A 31 -9.33 -11.87 11.69
C LYS A 31 -10.18 -12.99 12.30
N GLU A 32 -11.35 -12.69 12.84
CA GLU A 32 -12.29 -13.69 13.36
C GLU A 32 -12.75 -14.67 12.27
N GLU A 33 -12.96 -14.16 11.06
CA GLU A 33 -13.31 -14.97 9.89
C GLU A 33 -12.09 -15.63 9.22
N LYS A 34 -10.87 -15.48 9.80
CA LYS A 34 -9.61 -16.06 9.32
C LYS A 34 -9.28 -15.64 7.90
N ARG A 35 -9.50 -14.36 7.60
CA ARG A 35 -9.29 -13.75 6.29
C ARG A 35 -8.52 -12.46 6.43
N ALA A 36 -7.81 -12.08 5.36
CA ALA A 36 -7.11 -10.79 5.28
C ALA A 36 -6.96 -10.31 3.84
N TRP A 37 -6.90 -8.99 3.67
CA TRP A 37 -6.40 -8.36 2.48
C TRP A 37 -4.91 -8.11 2.62
N ILE A 38 -4.12 -8.62 1.69
CA ILE A 38 -2.67 -8.43 1.63
C ILE A 38 -2.33 -7.56 0.44
N LEU A 39 -1.70 -6.44 0.71
CA LEU A 39 -1.19 -5.56 -0.34
C LEU A 39 -0.12 -6.29 -1.15
N SER A 40 -0.31 -6.39 -2.46
CA SER A 40 0.64 -7.04 -3.37
C SER A 40 1.33 -6.08 -4.33
N TYR A 41 0.77 -4.90 -4.53
CA TYR A 41 1.31 -3.90 -5.45
C TYR A 41 0.83 -2.50 -5.12
N TRP A 42 1.74 -1.53 -5.27
CA TRP A 42 1.48 -0.09 -5.29
C TRP A 42 2.04 0.55 -6.56
N GLN A 43 1.29 1.50 -7.09
CA GLN A 43 1.80 2.57 -7.92
C GLN A 43 1.33 3.88 -7.31
N VAL A 44 2.27 4.72 -6.92
CA VAL A 44 1.99 6.02 -6.29
C VAL A 44 2.59 7.11 -7.16
N ILE A 45 1.80 8.07 -7.59
CA ILE A 45 2.21 9.24 -8.36
C ILE A 45 2.14 10.45 -7.44
N LEU A 46 3.23 11.19 -7.36
CA LEU A 46 3.37 12.41 -6.57
C LEU A 46 3.43 13.62 -7.50
N ASN A 47 2.41 14.48 -7.45
CA ASN A 47 2.43 15.76 -8.14
C ASN A 47 3.20 16.81 -7.34
N ARG A 48 2.96 16.86 -6.03
CA ARG A 48 3.76 17.59 -5.05
C ARG A 48 3.56 17.03 -3.62
N LYS A 49 4.49 17.29 -2.75
CA LYS A 49 4.38 16.96 -1.32
C LYS A 49 3.63 18.09 -0.58
N PRO A 50 2.66 17.75 0.30
CA PRO A 50 2.03 18.74 1.17
C PRO A 50 3.03 19.38 2.12
N GLU A 51 2.78 20.64 2.49
CA GLU A 51 3.53 21.35 3.52
C GLU A 51 2.98 21.07 4.92
N LEU A 52 3.82 21.27 5.92
CA LEU A 52 3.39 21.18 7.33
C LEU A 52 2.30 22.22 7.62
N GLY A 53 1.17 21.76 8.16
CA GLY A 53 0.00 22.60 8.44
C GLY A 53 -0.96 22.78 7.24
N GLU A 54 -0.62 22.27 6.08
CA GLU A 54 -1.52 22.28 4.93
C GLU A 54 -2.74 21.37 5.17
N LYS A 55 -3.94 21.89 4.88
CA LYS A 55 -5.16 21.10 4.94
C LYS A 55 -5.26 20.20 3.72
N ILE A 56 -5.30 18.90 3.95
CA ILE A 56 -5.42 17.90 2.90
C ILE A 56 -6.67 17.04 3.09
N THR A 57 -7.18 16.52 1.98
CA THR A 57 -8.24 15.50 1.95
C THR A 57 -7.67 14.21 1.39
N ILE A 58 -7.88 13.10 2.08
CA ILE A 58 -7.45 11.77 1.66
C ILE A 58 -8.67 10.91 1.44
N GLY A 59 -8.70 10.17 0.35
CA GLY A 59 -9.79 9.26 0.05
C GLY A 59 -9.32 8.00 -0.64
N THR A 60 -10.16 6.97 -0.57
CA THR A 60 -9.92 5.67 -1.19
C THR A 60 -11.24 5.02 -1.58
N PHE A 61 -11.21 4.22 -2.63
CA PHE A 61 -12.35 3.44 -3.10
C PHE A 61 -11.88 2.23 -3.91
N ALA A 62 -12.68 1.17 -3.91
CA ALA A 62 -12.41 0.00 -4.73
C ALA A 62 -12.83 0.27 -6.19
N THR A 63 -12.03 -0.23 -7.14
CA THR A 63 -12.29 -0.05 -8.57
C THR A 63 -12.64 -1.35 -9.28
N GLU A 64 -12.19 -2.48 -8.76
CA GLU A 64 -12.48 -3.79 -9.32
C GLU A 64 -12.26 -4.90 -8.29
N PHE A 65 -13.07 -5.96 -8.37
CA PHE A 65 -12.79 -7.24 -7.73
C PHE A 65 -12.78 -8.34 -8.79
N LYS A 66 -11.61 -8.98 -8.96
CA LYS A 66 -11.42 -10.01 -9.96
C LYS A 66 -10.69 -11.23 -9.41
N GLY A 67 -11.42 -12.33 -9.32
CA GLY A 67 -10.88 -13.58 -8.81
C GLY A 67 -10.47 -13.51 -7.35
N LEU A 68 -9.17 -13.47 -7.10
CA LEU A 68 -8.54 -13.44 -5.77
C LEU A 68 -8.07 -12.03 -5.38
N PHE A 69 -8.28 -11.04 -6.25
CA PHE A 69 -7.71 -9.70 -6.13
C PHE A 69 -8.78 -8.63 -6.06
N GLY A 70 -8.48 -7.59 -5.31
CA GLY A 70 -9.18 -6.32 -5.31
C GLY A 70 -8.24 -5.20 -5.75
N ASN A 71 -8.72 -4.33 -6.64
CA ASN A 71 -8.03 -3.12 -7.05
C ASN A 71 -8.65 -1.93 -6.32
N ARG A 72 -7.78 -0.98 -5.93
CA ARG A 72 -8.20 0.16 -5.14
C ARG A 72 -7.41 1.40 -5.56
N ASN A 73 -8.10 2.52 -5.71
CA ASN A 73 -7.47 3.81 -5.88
C ASN A 73 -7.43 4.60 -4.58
N PHE A 74 -6.46 5.50 -4.49
CA PHE A 74 -6.29 6.48 -3.43
C PHE A 74 -6.01 7.83 -4.05
N TYR A 75 -6.39 8.87 -3.33
CA TYR A 75 -6.04 10.23 -3.67
C TYR A 75 -5.73 11.05 -2.42
N MET A 76 -4.90 12.05 -2.63
CA MET A 76 -4.64 13.13 -1.68
C MET A 76 -4.86 14.43 -2.42
N LYS A 77 -5.70 15.32 -1.88
CA LYS A 77 -6.05 16.61 -2.47
C LYS A 77 -5.75 17.73 -1.49
N ASP A 78 -5.42 18.91 -2.02
CA ASP A 78 -5.36 20.15 -1.24
C ASP A 78 -6.76 20.73 -0.98
N ALA A 79 -6.80 21.90 -0.33
CA ALA A 79 -8.06 22.59 -0.02
C ALA A 79 -8.86 23.04 -1.24
N ASP A 80 -8.20 23.23 -2.38
CA ASP A 80 -8.80 23.61 -3.67
C ASP A 80 -9.24 22.40 -4.49
N GLY A 81 -9.04 21.19 -3.97
CA GLY A 81 -9.40 19.94 -4.63
C GLY A 81 -8.40 19.45 -5.67
N LYS A 82 -7.21 20.07 -5.76
CA LYS A 82 -6.16 19.66 -6.68
C LYS A 82 -5.44 18.42 -6.15
N TYR A 83 -5.18 17.46 -7.01
CA TYR A 83 -4.47 16.23 -6.65
C TYR A 83 -3.00 16.50 -6.30
N LEU A 84 -2.62 16.18 -5.08
CA LEU A 84 -1.24 16.17 -4.56
C LEU A 84 -0.56 14.84 -4.82
N ALA A 85 -1.29 13.76 -4.60
CA ALA A 85 -0.86 12.40 -4.89
C ALA A 85 -2.06 11.53 -5.30
N CYS A 86 -1.79 10.55 -6.16
CA CYS A 86 -2.74 9.50 -6.52
C CYS A 86 -2.05 8.15 -6.43
N ALA A 87 -2.81 7.10 -6.13
CA ALA A 87 -2.27 5.76 -6.14
C ALA A 87 -3.27 4.74 -6.69
N ASN A 88 -2.69 3.71 -7.30
CA ASN A 88 -3.36 2.47 -7.62
C ASN A 88 -2.71 1.32 -6.85
N SER A 89 -3.52 0.42 -6.34
CA SER A 89 -3.05 -0.72 -5.55
C SER A 89 -3.79 -2.00 -5.90
N VAL A 90 -3.10 -3.12 -5.70
CA VAL A 90 -3.67 -4.46 -5.89
C VAL A 90 -3.52 -5.24 -4.60
N TRP A 91 -4.61 -5.78 -4.11
CA TRP A 91 -4.70 -6.54 -2.88
C TRP A 91 -5.10 -7.98 -3.17
N ALA A 92 -4.39 -8.93 -2.57
CA ALA A 92 -4.75 -10.34 -2.61
C ALA A 92 -5.59 -10.67 -1.36
N PHE A 93 -6.71 -11.37 -1.56
CA PHE A 93 -7.50 -11.88 -0.45
C PHE A 93 -7.03 -13.26 -0.06
N ILE A 94 -6.72 -13.48 1.21
CA ILE A 94 -6.15 -14.73 1.70
C ILE A 94 -6.99 -15.33 2.84
N ASN A 95 -6.91 -16.65 2.97
CA ASN A 95 -7.26 -17.34 4.19
C ASN A 95 -6.02 -17.38 5.10
N THR A 96 -6.11 -16.83 6.31
CA THR A 96 -4.97 -16.67 7.22
C THR A 96 -4.55 -17.96 7.92
N GLU A 97 -5.42 -18.98 8.02
CA GLU A 97 -5.04 -20.30 8.57
C GLU A 97 -4.17 -21.09 7.59
N THR A 98 -4.53 -21.03 6.30
CA THR A 98 -3.82 -21.79 5.28
C THR A 98 -2.73 -21.01 4.55
N GLY A 99 -2.69 -19.68 4.72
CA GLY A 99 -1.82 -18.77 3.97
C GLY A 99 -2.13 -18.69 2.46
N ARG A 100 -3.24 -19.27 2.01
CA ARG A 100 -3.55 -19.39 0.57
C ARG A 100 -4.51 -18.29 0.12
N PRO A 101 -4.31 -17.76 -1.10
CA PRO A 101 -5.29 -16.88 -1.72
C PRO A 101 -6.67 -17.54 -1.82
N THR A 102 -7.71 -16.78 -1.53
CA THR A 102 -9.12 -17.20 -1.60
C THR A 102 -9.96 -16.09 -2.23
N ARG A 103 -11.16 -16.42 -2.66
CA ARG A 103 -12.06 -15.40 -3.23
C ARG A 103 -12.77 -14.66 -2.11
N PRO A 104 -12.88 -13.31 -2.19
CA PRO A 104 -13.75 -12.56 -1.30
C PRO A 104 -15.19 -13.01 -1.50
N GLN A 105 -15.97 -12.99 -0.43
CA GLN A 105 -17.40 -13.32 -0.52
C GLN A 105 -18.15 -12.16 -1.18
N GLN A 106 -19.27 -12.48 -1.83
CA GLN A 106 -20.08 -11.47 -2.52
C GLN A 106 -20.56 -10.36 -1.57
N LYS A 107 -20.87 -10.71 -0.30
CA LYS A 107 -21.25 -9.74 0.73
C LYS A 107 -20.15 -8.69 0.97
N ASP A 108 -18.89 -9.13 1.02
CA ASP A 108 -17.75 -8.25 1.29
C ASP A 108 -17.53 -7.28 0.12
N VAL A 109 -17.58 -7.81 -1.13
CA VAL A 109 -17.47 -7.00 -2.34
C VAL A 109 -18.58 -5.95 -2.43
N GLN A 110 -19.83 -6.32 -2.08
CA GLN A 110 -20.96 -5.39 -2.10
C GLN A 110 -20.82 -4.25 -1.09
N LEU A 111 -20.22 -4.51 0.09
CA LEU A 111 -20.00 -3.49 1.11
C LEU A 111 -18.96 -2.44 0.66
N TYR A 112 -17.89 -2.86 -0.01
CA TYR A 112 -16.90 -1.91 -0.55
C TYR A 112 -17.48 -1.07 -1.70
N GLY A 113 -18.41 -1.65 -2.49
CA GLY A 113 -18.82 -1.06 -3.75
C GLY A 113 -17.69 -1.08 -4.80
N VAL A 114 -17.97 -0.52 -5.96
CA VAL A 114 -16.98 -0.34 -7.04
C VAL A 114 -17.25 1.01 -7.70
N GLU A 115 -16.22 1.81 -7.86
CA GLU A 115 -16.26 3.11 -8.53
C GLU A 115 -15.35 3.12 -9.75
N GLU A 116 -15.59 4.05 -10.67
CA GLU A 116 -14.72 4.25 -11.82
C GLU A 116 -13.29 4.60 -11.37
N PRO A 117 -12.26 3.99 -11.95
CA PRO A 117 -10.89 4.27 -11.58
C PRO A 117 -10.50 5.72 -11.88
N LEU A 118 -9.54 6.25 -11.13
CA LEU A 118 -8.92 7.54 -11.43
C LEU A 118 -8.25 7.48 -12.81
N ASP A 119 -8.38 8.58 -13.56
CA ASP A 119 -7.66 8.77 -14.83
C ASP A 119 -6.19 9.12 -14.54
N ILE A 120 -5.42 8.09 -14.24
CA ILE A 120 -3.97 8.16 -14.00
C ILE A 120 -3.24 7.16 -14.90
N PRO A 121 -2.02 7.45 -15.35
CA PRO A 121 -1.21 6.49 -16.10
C PRO A 121 -1.04 5.20 -15.28
N TYR A 122 -1.59 4.10 -15.77
CA TYR A 122 -1.52 2.81 -15.08
C TYR A 122 -0.40 1.95 -15.66
N GLU A 123 0.54 1.60 -14.81
CA GLU A 123 1.62 0.66 -15.10
C GLU A 123 1.24 -0.74 -14.62
N GLY A 124 1.52 -1.74 -15.41
CA GLY A 124 1.23 -3.14 -15.04
C GLY A 124 1.94 -3.55 -13.74
N ARG A 125 1.29 -4.44 -12.97
CA ARG A 125 1.78 -4.87 -11.64
C ARG A 125 3.21 -5.42 -11.64
N LYS A 126 3.58 -6.16 -12.68
CA LYS A 126 4.90 -6.80 -12.74
C LYS A 126 6.00 -5.77 -12.97
N ILE A 127 6.95 -5.72 -12.04
CA ILE A 127 8.16 -4.92 -12.15
C ILE A 127 9.28 -5.81 -12.70
N ARG A 128 9.93 -5.37 -13.77
CA ARG A 128 11.12 -6.04 -14.30
C ARG A 128 12.31 -5.65 -13.45
N LEU A 129 13.07 -6.64 -13.01
CA LEU A 129 14.35 -6.40 -12.37
C LEU A 129 15.37 -5.99 -13.43
N PRO A 130 16.34 -5.10 -13.09
CA PRO A 130 17.47 -4.79 -13.96
C PRO A 130 18.32 -6.06 -14.18
N GLU A 131 19.06 -6.08 -15.28
CA GLU A 131 19.98 -7.20 -15.60
C GLU A 131 21.22 -7.17 -14.70
N GLU A 132 21.65 -5.97 -14.30
CA GLU A 132 22.79 -5.74 -13.41
C GLU A 132 22.28 -5.15 -12.10
N THR A 133 22.77 -5.67 -10.98
CA THR A 133 22.47 -5.19 -9.62
C THR A 133 23.74 -5.19 -8.79
N ASP A 134 23.87 -4.24 -7.89
CA ASP A 134 24.90 -4.22 -6.87
C ASP A 134 24.38 -4.90 -5.61
N ASP A 135 25.19 -5.76 -5.00
CA ASP A 135 24.90 -6.34 -3.70
C ASP A 135 25.28 -5.33 -2.61
N LEU A 136 24.31 -4.98 -1.77
CA LEU A 136 24.50 -4.12 -0.62
C LEU A 136 24.66 -4.95 0.65
N GLU A 137 25.17 -4.34 1.73
CA GLU A 137 25.27 -4.99 3.02
C GLU A 137 23.89 -5.37 3.55
N ALA A 138 23.70 -6.66 3.82
CA ALA A 138 22.45 -7.18 4.37
C ALA A 138 22.24 -6.68 5.80
N PHE A 139 20.98 -6.38 6.16
CA PHE A 139 20.64 -5.93 7.49
C PHE A 139 19.42 -6.66 8.07
N PRO A 140 19.33 -6.81 9.41
CA PRO A 140 18.25 -7.56 10.03
C PRO A 140 16.96 -6.73 10.13
N VAL A 141 15.82 -7.40 9.96
CA VAL A 141 14.51 -6.87 10.34
C VAL A 141 14.48 -6.65 11.86
N ARG A 142 14.13 -5.42 12.26
CA ARG A 142 14.08 -4.99 13.67
C ARG A 142 12.65 -4.78 14.14
N LYS A 143 12.45 -4.67 15.46
CA LYS A 143 11.11 -4.51 16.08
C LYS A 143 10.30 -3.34 15.53
N HIS A 144 10.92 -2.21 15.21
CA HIS A 144 10.22 -1.03 14.70
C HIS A 144 9.75 -1.17 13.23
N HIS A 145 10.21 -2.20 12.53
CA HIS A 145 9.72 -2.52 11.18
C HIS A 145 8.40 -3.31 11.21
N ILE A 146 8.04 -3.92 12.37
CA ILE A 146 6.96 -4.89 12.49
C ILE A 146 5.64 -4.21 12.79
N ASP A 147 4.59 -4.60 12.06
CA ASP A 147 3.22 -4.17 12.25
C ASP A 147 2.43 -5.09 13.21
N THR A 148 1.14 -4.80 13.37
CA THR A 148 0.23 -5.56 14.23
C THR A 148 -0.06 -6.98 13.74
N ASN A 149 0.35 -7.32 12.51
CA ASN A 149 0.23 -8.65 11.92
C ASN A 149 1.53 -9.47 12.07
N GLU A 150 2.51 -8.97 12.87
CA GLU A 150 3.81 -9.60 13.08
C GLU A 150 4.70 -9.72 11.83
N HIS A 151 4.43 -8.90 10.82
CA HIS A 151 5.21 -8.80 9.58
C HIS A 151 5.81 -7.41 9.42
N VAL A 152 6.81 -7.30 8.55
CA VAL A 152 7.33 -5.99 8.17
C VAL A 152 6.22 -5.19 7.50
N ASN A 153 5.93 -3.99 8.04
CA ASN A 153 4.95 -3.08 7.46
C ASN A 153 5.33 -2.70 6.03
N ASN A 154 4.35 -2.64 5.14
CA ASN A 154 4.57 -2.37 3.71
C ASN A 154 5.35 -1.08 3.45
N CYS A 155 5.10 -0.02 4.23
CA CYS A 155 5.81 1.25 4.13
C CYS A 155 7.28 1.14 4.56
N GLN A 156 7.61 0.23 5.48
CA GLN A 156 8.97 0.03 5.95
C GLN A 156 9.91 -0.47 4.84
N TYR A 157 9.43 -1.34 3.94
CA TYR A 157 10.25 -1.73 2.77
C TYR A 157 10.61 -0.53 1.89
N VAL A 158 9.67 0.39 1.69
CA VAL A 158 9.94 1.62 0.94
C VAL A 158 10.94 2.50 1.70
N GLN A 159 10.78 2.62 3.01
CA GLN A 159 11.68 3.40 3.85
C GLN A 159 13.10 2.83 3.83
N MET A 160 13.25 1.51 3.95
CA MET A 160 14.53 0.82 3.80
C MET A 160 15.18 1.10 2.44
N ALA A 161 14.41 1.01 1.35
CA ALA A 161 14.93 1.29 0.01
C ALA A 161 15.37 2.75 -0.17
N LEU A 162 14.69 3.70 0.47
CA LEU A 162 15.03 5.12 0.40
C LEU A 162 16.39 5.44 1.04
N GLU A 163 16.86 4.67 2.03
CA GLU A 163 18.16 4.84 2.67
C GLU A 163 19.35 4.67 1.70
N PHE A 164 19.11 3.98 0.57
CA PHE A 164 20.13 3.74 -0.46
C PHE A 164 20.04 4.69 -1.66
N LEU A 165 19.11 5.63 -1.63
CA LEU A 165 18.92 6.60 -2.69
C LEU A 165 19.57 7.96 -2.30
N PRO A 166 20.02 8.75 -3.28
CA PRO A 166 20.53 10.09 -3.03
C PRO A 166 19.49 10.98 -2.30
N ASP A 167 19.94 11.78 -1.33
CA ASP A 167 19.06 12.64 -0.51
C ASP A 167 18.30 13.70 -1.33
N ASP A 168 18.88 14.13 -2.45
CA ASP A 168 18.31 15.15 -3.35
C ASP A 168 17.40 14.57 -4.43
N LEU A 169 17.20 13.25 -4.44
CA LEU A 169 16.34 12.58 -5.44
C LEU A 169 14.88 13.03 -5.33
N GLN A 170 14.36 13.58 -6.41
CA GLN A 170 12.94 13.95 -6.51
C GLN A 170 12.13 12.78 -7.08
N ILE A 171 11.37 12.13 -6.22
CA ILE A 171 10.53 11.00 -6.62
C ILE A 171 9.17 11.51 -7.10
N ALA A 172 8.90 11.37 -8.40
CA ALA A 172 7.61 11.66 -9.00
C ALA A 172 6.68 10.44 -9.02
N GLN A 173 7.26 9.23 -9.07
CA GLN A 173 6.50 7.98 -9.08
C GLN A 173 7.26 6.90 -8.30
N LEU A 174 6.50 6.13 -7.51
CA LEU A 174 6.95 4.92 -6.86
C LEU A 174 6.12 3.73 -7.35
N ARG A 175 6.78 2.61 -7.65
CA ARG A 175 6.13 1.32 -7.88
C ARG A 175 6.75 0.26 -6.99
N VAL A 176 5.91 -0.51 -6.29
CA VAL A 176 6.36 -1.58 -5.40
C VAL A 176 5.57 -2.84 -5.68
N GLU A 177 6.23 -3.97 -5.83
CA GLU A 177 5.64 -5.31 -5.89
C GLU A 177 6.08 -6.11 -4.66
N TYR A 178 5.12 -6.46 -3.78
CA TYR A 178 5.38 -7.27 -2.58
C TYR A 178 5.19 -8.75 -2.93
N LYS A 179 6.27 -9.55 -2.82
CA LYS A 179 6.27 -10.97 -3.19
C LYS A 179 6.33 -11.90 -1.98
N LYS A 180 7.10 -11.52 -0.96
CA LYS A 180 7.28 -12.29 0.25
C LYS A 180 7.32 -11.35 1.44
N ALA A 181 6.52 -11.65 2.46
CA ALA A 181 6.58 -10.94 3.73
C ALA A 181 7.82 -11.40 4.52
N ALA A 182 8.47 -10.45 5.18
CA ALA A 182 9.53 -10.71 6.14
C ALA A 182 9.01 -10.56 7.57
N VAL A 183 9.64 -11.25 8.51
CA VAL A 183 9.33 -11.24 9.94
C VAL A 183 10.53 -10.80 10.77
N LEU A 184 10.32 -10.58 12.06
CA LEU A 184 11.39 -10.19 12.98
C LEU A 184 12.58 -11.15 12.92
N GLY A 185 13.75 -10.61 12.68
CA GLY A 185 15.01 -11.36 12.61
C GLY A 185 15.38 -11.88 11.23
N ASP A 186 14.49 -11.79 10.23
CA ASP A 186 14.86 -12.04 8.83
C ASP A 186 15.93 -11.04 8.35
N MET A 187 16.70 -11.44 7.36
CA MET A 187 17.67 -10.57 6.70
C MET A 187 17.11 -10.00 5.40
N ILE A 188 17.34 -8.71 5.18
CA ILE A 188 17.05 -8.00 3.92
C ILE A 188 18.37 -7.89 3.16
N TYR A 189 18.34 -8.26 1.89
CA TYR A 189 19.49 -8.26 0.97
C TYR A 189 19.23 -7.26 -0.16
#